data_a95e6c3b2a1cd168c73a9157c47a4b87
#
_entry.id   a95e6c3b2a1cd168c73a9157c47a4b87
#
_cell.length_a   1.000
_cell.length_b   1.000
_cell.length_c   1.000
_cell.angle_alpha   90.00
_cell.angle_beta   90.00
_cell.angle_gamma   90.00
#
_symmetry.space_group_name_H-M   'P 1'
#
loop_
_entity.id
_entity.type
_entity.pdbx_description
1 polymer ?
#
loop_
_entity_poly.entity_id
_entity_poly.type
_entity_poly.pdbx_seq_one_letter_code
_entity_poly.pdbx_strand_id
1 'polypeptide(L)'
;DKWNLTDNFNFTYGLRVDIPLYLDKPSINEKFNASEIAKSRDLATNKMPSSTPLFSPRVGFRWDINRDNSFLVRGGAGIFTGRIPFVWISNSFGNTGVEYIRTRLQTADLKNINFKFSPDPYNQPLGKAMTSTEVDVVSKDFKYPQSFRVNLAVEKMLPFDIRGTLEGIYTKKMNDIYYQNINIEESGKMLNNFKDKRPLYGPSISSDYTSVILLSNTNEGYSYNVTGKLEKSF
;
A
#
# COMPACT_ATOMS: atom_id res chain seq x y z
N ASP A 1 -8.54 2.31 26.79
CA ASP A 1 -8.84 2.08 28.20
C ASP A 1 -9.54 0.73 28.37
N LYS A 2 -9.54 0.18 29.60
CA LYS A 2 -10.21 -1.08 29.94
C LYS A 2 -11.25 -0.81 31.03
N TRP A 3 -12.45 -1.28 30.79
CA TRP A 3 -13.57 -1.14 31.71
C TRP A 3 -14.09 -2.53 32.10
N ASN A 4 -14.01 -2.86 33.38
CA ASN A 4 -14.60 -4.06 33.95
C ASN A 4 -16.05 -3.77 34.30
N LEU A 5 -16.96 -4.07 33.38
CA LEU A 5 -18.39 -3.84 33.59
C LEU A 5 -18.98 -4.78 34.67
N THR A 6 -18.48 -6.00 34.69
CA THR A 6 -18.76 -7.02 35.71
C THR A 6 -17.50 -7.85 35.93
N ASP A 7 -17.52 -8.74 36.94
CA ASP A 7 -16.39 -9.63 37.25
C ASP A 7 -16.04 -10.56 36.07
N ASN A 8 -17.03 -10.87 35.23
CA ASN A 8 -16.88 -11.79 34.11
C ASN A 8 -16.97 -11.14 32.73
N PHE A 9 -17.18 -9.79 32.65
CA PHE A 9 -17.25 -9.06 31.39
C PHE A 9 -16.35 -7.84 31.41
N ASN A 10 -15.38 -7.85 30.48
CA ASN A 10 -14.46 -6.75 30.29
C ASN A 10 -14.69 -6.12 28.90
N PHE A 11 -14.70 -4.80 28.87
CA PHE A 11 -14.77 -3.99 27.65
C PHE A 11 -13.50 -3.16 27.51
N THR A 12 -12.95 -3.10 26.31
CA THR A 12 -11.80 -2.26 25.98
C THR A 12 -12.18 -1.30 24.86
N TYR A 13 -11.72 -0.08 24.95
CA TYR A 13 -11.92 0.90 23.89
C TYR A 13 -10.70 1.81 23.80
N GLY A 14 -10.48 2.37 22.62
CA GLY A 14 -9.41 3.31 22.40
C GLY A 14 -9.57 4.05 21.08
N LEU A 15 -8.90 5.18 21.02
CA LEU A 15 -8.78 5.99 19.81
C LEU A 15 -7.32 6.33 19.59
N ARG A 16 -6.83 6.09 18.38
CA ARG A 16 -5.54 6.58 17.91
C ARG A 16 -5.79 7.57 16.77
N VAL A 17 -5.02 8.64 16.75
CA VAL A 17 -5.01 9.62 15.66
C VAL A 17 -3.60 9.69 15.10
N ASP A 18 -3.46 9.48 13.80
CA ASP A 18 -2.20 9.60 13.08
C ASP A 18 -2.30 10.79 12.11
N ILE A 19 -1.31 11.68 12.15
CA ILE A 19 -1.24 12.85 11.28
C ILE A 19 0.07 12.78 10.51
N PRO A 20 0.08 12.31 9.23
CA PRO A 20 1.26 12.33 8.40
C PRO A 20 1.64 13.78 8.07
N LEU A 21 2.89 14.15 8.27
CA LEU A 21 3.43 15.46 7.90
C LEU A 21 4.50 15.27 6.81
N TYR A 22 4.38 16.03 5.74
CA TYR A 22 5.34 16.08 4.64
C TYR A 22 6.03 17.44 4.67
N LEU A 23 7.26 17.47 5.22
CA LEU A 23 7.99 18.72 5.47
C LEU A 23 8.70 19.24 4.23
N ASP A 24 9.10 18.33 3.34
CA ASP A 24 9.79 18.64 2.11
C ASP A 24 8.92 18.36 0.89
N LYS A 25 9.30 18.94 -0.25
CA LYS A 25 8.65 18.74 -1.54
C LYS A 25 9.67 18.30 -2.57
N PRO A 26 9.30 17.40 -3.50
CA PRO A 26 10.13 17.04 -4.63
C PRO A 26 10.39 18.24 -5.57
N SER A 27 11.39 18.11 -6.41
CA SER A 27 11.72 19.13 -7.42
C SER A 27 10.61 19.29 -8.46
N ILE A 28 10.51 20.50 -8.97
CA ILE A 28 9.52 20.86 -10.00
C ILE A 28 10.01 20.36 -11.36
N ASN A 29 9.19 19.57 -12.03
CA ASN A 29 9.33 19.28 -13.45
C ASN A 29 8.29 20.09 -14.24
N GLU A 30 8.70 21.25 -14.77
CA GLU A 30 7.82 22.16 -15.50
C GLU A 30 7.17 21.47 -16.71
N LYS A 31 7.94 20.66 -17.44
CA LYS A 31 7.44 19.92 -18.61
C LYS A 31 6.34 18.94 -18.22
N PHE A 32 6.54 18.18 -17.13
CA PHE A 32 5.52 17.27 -16.64
C PHE A 32 4.29 18.02 -16.13
N ASN A 33 4.48 19.03 -15.30
CA ASN A 33 3.38 19.79 -14.70
C ASN A 33 2.51 20.49 -15.76
N ALA A 34 3.08 20.85 -16.92
CA ALA A 34 2.36 21.42 -18.05
C ALA A 34 1.68 20.37 -18.95
N SER A 35 1.97 19.07 -18.79
CA SER A 35 1.43 18.00 -19.63
C SER A 35 -0.07 17.77 -19.41
N GLU A 36 -0.76 17.24 -20.41
CA GLU A 36 -2.17 16.83 -20.28
C GLU A 36 -2.38 15.70 -19.26
N ILE A 37 -1.40 14.80 -19.11
CA ILE A 37 -1.43 13.73 -18.11
C ILE A 37 -1.52 14.31 -16.69
N ALA A 38 -0.73 15.36 -16.42
CA ALA A 38 -0.72 16.03 -15.13
C ALA A 38 -1.97 16.87 -14.90
N LYS A 39 -2.34 17.72 -15.88
CA LYS A 39 -3.48 18.63 -15.77
C LYS A 39 -4.82 17.91 -15.61
N SER A 40 -5.06 16.86 -16.39
CA SER A 40 -6.32 16.11 -16.34
C SER A 40 -6.56 15.40 -15.00
N ARG A 41 -5.52 15.22 -14.20
CA ARG A 41 -5.56 14.51 -12.90
C ARG A 41 -5.15 15.40 -11.71
N ASP A 42 -4.96 16.70 -11.93
CA ASP A 42 -4.48 17.67 -10.92
C ASP A 42 -3.17 17.20 -10.23
N LEU A 43 -2.22 16.69 -11.02
CA LEU A 43 -0.94 16.20 -10.56
C LEU A 43 0.18 17.22 -10.81
N ALA A 44 1.20 17.18 -9.98
CA ALA A 44 2.46 17.87 -10.19
C ALA A 44 3.56 17.17 -9.40
N THR A 45 4.80 17.18 -9.90
CA THR A 45 5.91 16.50 -9.23
C THR A 45 6.18 17.08 -7.84
N ASN A 46 5.99 18.38 -7.64
CA ASN A 46 6.20 19.08 -6.38
C ASN A 46 4.98 19.12 -5.44
N LYS A 47 3.92 18.38 -5.76
CA LYS A 47 2.76 18.24 -4.86
C LYS A 47 2.94 17.03 -3.96
N MET A 48 2.71 17.23 -2.67
CA MET A 48 2.65 16.18 -1.66
C MET A 48 1.21 16.02 -1.15
N PRO A 49 0.87 14.85 -0.59
CA PRO A 49 -0.46 14.62 -0.03
C PRO A 49 -0.81 15.61 1.08
N SER A 50 -2.08 15.89 1.23
CA SER A 50 -2.59 16.68 2.35
C SER A 50 -2.39 15.95 3.68
N SER A 51 -1.96 16.68 4.70
CA SER A 51 -1.81 16.16 6.08
C SER A 51 -3.19 15.94 6.72
N THR A 52 -3.87 14.87 6.31
CA THR A 52 -5.21 14.54 6.79
C THR A 52 -5.11 13.65 8.03
N PRO A 53 -5.73 14.01 9.17
CA PRO A 53 -5.79 13.15 10.35
C PRO A 53 -6.49 11.83 10.05
N LEU A 54 -5.89 10.73 10.47
CA LEU A 54 -6.42 9.37 10.32
C LEU A 54 -6.85 8.84 11.69
N PHE A 55 -8.14 8.63 11.85
CA PHE A 55 -8.72 8.13 13.08
C PHE A 55 -8.78 6.61 13.09
N SER A 56 -8.34 6.00 14.18
CA SER A 56 -8.29 4.56 14.42
C SER A 56 -9.00 4.18 15.72
N PRO A 57 -10.34 4.27 15.76
CA PRO A 57 -11.12 3.78 16.91
C PRO A 57 -11.02 2.26 16.98
N ARG A 58 -11.03 1.74 18.22
CA ARG A 58 -10.98 0.30 18.50
C ARG A 58 -11.85 -0.01 19.70
N VAL A 59 -12.58 -1.11 19.62
CA VAL A 59 -13.35 -1.67 20.70
C VAL A 59 -13.09 -3.17 20.79
N GLY A 60 -13.17 -3.71 21.98
CA GLY A 60 -13.03 -5.14 22.23
C GLY A 60 -13.73 -5.55 23.49
N PHE A 61 -14.07 -6.81 23.59
CA PHE A 61 -14.66 -7.39 24.78
C PHE A 61 -14.17 -8.81 25.05
N ARG A 62 -14.24 -9.19 26.30
CA ARG A 62 -14.05 -10.56 26.78
C ARG A 62 -15.12 -10.88 27.79
N TRP A 63 -15.84 -11.95 27.55
CA TRP A 63 -16.94 -12.42 28.40
C TRP A 63 -16.71 -13.86 28.82
N ASP A 64 -16.57 -14.08 30.10
CA ASP A 64 -16.54 -15.40 30.71
C ASP A 64 -17.96 -15.76 31.16
N ILE A 65 -18.68 -16.53 30.32
CA ILE A 65 -20.09 -16.79 30.52
C ILE A 65 -20.35 -17.55 31.82
N ASN A 66 -19.53 -18.55 32.12
CA ASN A 66 -19.71 -19.42 33.27
C ASN A 66 -18.94 -18.94 34.52
N ARG A 67 -18.09 -17.88 34.40
CA ARG A 67 -17.23 -17.34 35.46
C ARG A 67 -16.12 -18.29 35.96
N ASP A 68 -15.84 -19.36 35.22
CA ASP A 68 -14.84 -20.37 35.53
C ASP A 68 -13.85 -20.60 34.39
N ASN A 69 -13.87 -19.73 33.40
CA ASN A 69 -13.10 -19.80 32.14
C ASN A 69 -13.40 -21.06 31.28
N SER A 70 -14.49 -21.78 31.58
CA SER A 70 -14.89 -22.95 30.80
C SER A 70 -15.58 -22.55 29.49
N PHE A 71 -16.19 -21.36 29.41
CA PHE A 71 -16.85 -20.82 28.24
C PHE A 71 -16.56 -19.33 28.09
N LEU A 72 -15.67 -19.00 27.14
CA LEU A 72 -15.24 -17.63 26.87
C LEU A 72 -15.73 -17.19 25.49
N VAL A 73 -16.24 -15.97 25.43
CA VAL A 73 -16.50 -15.26 24.17
C VAL A 73 -15.67 -13.99 24.16
N ARG A 74 -14.90 -13.77 23.10
CA ARG A 74 -14.11 -12.57 22.94
C ARG A 74 -14.24 -12.05 21.51
N GLY A 75 -14.17 -10.75 21.38
CA GLY A 75 -14.25 -10.15 20.07
C GLY A 75 -13.84 -8.70 20.10
N GLY A 76 -13.75 -8.12 18.93
CA GLY A 76 -13.42 -6.71 18.78
C GLY A 76 -13.64 -6.23 17.37
N ALA A 77 -13.71 -4.92 17.25
CA ALA A 77 -13.79 -4.22 15.98
C ALA A 77 -12.93 -2.96 16.02
N GLY A 78 -12.39 -2.56 14.89
CA GLY A 78 -11.62 -1.31 14.84
C GLY A 78 -11.11 -0.97 13.46
N ILE A 79 -10.66 0.27 13.37
CA ILE A 79 -9.91 0.78 12.23
C ILE A 79 -8.42 0.77 12.59
N PHE A 80 -7.62 0.26 11.68
CA PHE A 80 -6.18 0.12 11.87
C PHE A 80 -5.45 0.86 10.76
N THR A 81 -4.68 1.88 11.16
CA THR A 81 -3.80 2.63 10.27
C THR A 81 -2.42 1.97 10.26
N GLY A 82 -1.95 1.60 9.07
CA GLY A 82 -0.61 1.08 8.83
C GLY A 82 0.37 2.17 8.42
N ARG A 83 1.67 1.90 8.54
CA ARG A 83 2.72 2.71 7.92
C ARG A 83 3.00 2.18 6.52
N ILE A 84 3.34 3.09 5.62
CA ILE A 84 3.84 2.71 4.30
C ILE A 84 5.36 2.55 4.35
N PRO A 85 5.95 1.70 3.50
CA PRO A 85 7.38 1.76 3.21
C PRO A 85 7.73 3.15 2.68
N PHE A 86 8.68 3.83 3.34
CA PHE A 86 9.06 5.19 2.95
C PHE A 86 9.60 5.30 1.54
N VAL A 87 10.16 4.22 0.99
CA VAL A 87 10.64 4.17 -0.39
C VAL A 87 9.56 4.58 -1.40
N TRP A 88 8.30 4.33 -1.13
CA TRP A 88 7.21 4.69 -2.05
C TRP A 88 6.99 6.20 -2.13
N ILE A 89 7.17 6.90 -1.03
CA ILE A 89 7.15 8.37 -1.02
C ILE A 89 8.49 8.92 -1.55
N SER A 90 9.64 8.34 -1.17
CA SER A 90 10.94 8.83 -1.60
C SER A 90 11.17 8.67 -3.10
N ASN A 91 10.49 7.71 -3.76
CA ASN A 91 10.54 7.60 -5.21
C ASN A 91 10.05 8.87 -5.91
N SER A 92 9.05 9.57 -5.37
CA SER A 92 8.60 10.85 -5.94
C SER A 92 9.63 11.96 -5.83
N PHE A 93 10.61 11.85 -4.92
CA PHE A 93 11.74 12.78 -4.82
C PHE A 93 12.87 12.45 -5.81
N GLY A 94 13.17 11.16 -5.99
CA GLY A 94 14.22 10.72 -6.92
C GLY A 94 13.77 10.71 -8.38
N ASN A 95 12.52 10.32 -8.65
CA ASN A 95 11.98 10.14 -9.99
C ASN A 95 11.09 11.32 -10.41
N THR A 96 11.57 12.55 -10.26
CA THR A 96 10.86 13.74 -10.78
C THR A 96 11.04 13.93 -12.28
N GLY A 97 12.02 13.22 -12.86
CA GLY A 97 12.45 13.38 -14.25
C GLY A 97 13.44 14.53 -14.47
N VAL A 98 13.89 15.21 -13.39
CA VAL A 98 14.87 16.31 -13.46
C VAL A 98 16.09 16.10 -12.55
N GLU A 99 16.01 15.18 -11.56
CA GLU A 99 17.07 14.98 -10.58
C GLU A 99 18.32 14.30 -11.17
N TYR A 100 18.14 13.42 -12.13
CA TYR A 100 19.24 12.72 -12.77
C TYR A 100 18.91 12.31 -14.19
N ILE A 101 19.96 12.13 -14.99
CA ILE A 101 19.87 11.61 -16.34
C ILE A 101 20.14 10.10 -16.29
N ARG A 102 19.21 9.31 -16.80
CA ARG A 102 19.43 7.88 -16.98
C ARG A 102 20.08 7.66 -18.34
N THR A 103 21.18 6.93 -18.36
CA THR A 103 21.79 6.43 -19.60
C THR A 103 21.70 4.93 -19.66
N ARG A 104 21.46 4.39 -20.85
CA ARG A 104 21.39 2.95 -21.09
C ARG A 104 22.27 2.58 -22.26
N LEU A 105 23.19 1.66 -22.04
CA LEU A 105 23.99 1.03 -23.09
C LEU A 105 23.40 -0.36 -23.38
N GLN A 106 23.11 -0.63 -24.62
CA GLN A 106 22.72 -1.96 -25.10
C GLN A 106 23.94 -2.69 -25.67
N THR A 107 23.83 -4.00 -25.87
CA THR A 107 24.92 -4.81 -26.41
C THR A 107 25.42 -4.31 -27.76
N ALA A 108 24.54 -3.76 -28.61
CA ALA A 108 24.91 -3.15 -29.85
C ALA A 108 25.79 -1.90 -29.69
N ASP A 109 25.47 -1.08 -28.67
CA ASP A 109 26.23 0.14 -28.34
C ASP A 109 27.62 -0.22 -27.83
N LEU A 110 27.73 -1.29 -27.02
CA LEU A 110 28.97 -1.76 -26.42
C LEU A 110 29.98 -2.23 -27.47
N LYS A 111 29.53 -2.69 -28.63
CA LYS A 111 30.39 -3.08 -29.75
C LYS A 111 31.07 -1.89 -30.46
N ASN A 112 30.44 -0.72 -30.38
CA ASN A 112 30.87 0.51 -31.06
C ASN A 112 31.57 1.50 -30.09
N ILE A 113 31.46 1.27 -28.81
CA ILE A 113 32.11 2.09 -27.76
C ILE A 113 33.21 1.23 -27.15
N ASN A 114 34.42 1.73 -27.10
CA ASN A 114 35.51 1.08 -26.35
C ASN A 114 35.24 1.26 -24.84
N PHE A 115 34.25 0.50 -24.37
CA PHE A 115 33.81 0.56 -22.98
C PHE A 115 34.91 0.00 -22.08
N LYS A 116 35.51 0.87 -21.25
CA LYS A 116 36.47 0.47 -20.24
C LYS A 116 35.87 0.77 -18.87
N PHE A 117 36.01 -0.18 -17.96
CA PHE A 117 35.68 0.05 -16.58
C PHE A 117 36.53 1.20 -16.00
N SER A 118 35.87 2.16 -15.35
CA SER A 118 36.54 3.19 -14.57
C SER A 118 36.21 3.00 -13.08
N PRO A 119 37.19 2.92 -12.20
CA PRO A 119 36.96 2.88 -10.76
C PRO A 119 36.53 4.25 -10.20
N ASP A 120 36.72 5.31 -10.97
CA ASP A 120 36.33 6.67 -10.57
C ASP A 120 34.83 6.88 -10.88
N PRO A 121 33.98 7.12 -9.85
CA PRO A 121 32.55 7.33 -10.03
C PRO A 121 32.23 8.61 -10.82
N TYR A 122 33.14 9.59 -10.86
CA TYR A 122 32.97 10.85 -11.60
C TYR A 122 33.47 10.77 -13.03
N ASN A 123 34.20 9.71 -13.40
CA ASN A 123 34.75 9.50 -14.74
C ASN A 123 34.22 8.19 -15.33
N GLN A 124 32.91 8.10 -15.45
CA GLN A 124 32.24 6.95 -16.05
C GLN A 124 32.05 7.13 -17.58
N PRO A 125 32.18 6.08 -18.38
CA PRO A 125 31.83 6.16 -19.79
C PRO A 125 30.33 6.43 -19.90
N LEU A 126 29.98 7.64 -20.35
CA LEU A 126 28.57 8.02 -20.52
C LEU A 126 28.03 7.43 -21.80
N GLY A 127 26.97 6.66 -21.68
CA GLY A 127 26.15 6.23 -22.81
C GLY A 127 25.28 7.39 -23.33
N LYS A 128 24.53 7.09 -24.40
CA LYS A 128 23.52 8.01 -24.90
C LYS A 128 22.44 8.22 -23.82
N ALA A 129 22.16 9.48 -23.49
CA ALA A 129 21.06 9.80 -22.58
C ALA A 129 19.72 9.27 -23.15
N MET A 130 18.90 8.71 -22.29
CA MET A 130 17.54 8.33 -22.69
C MET A 130 16.74 9.60 -23.01
N THR A 131 15.97 9.53 -24.08
CA THR A 131 15.10 10.66 -24.50
C THR A 131 13.84 10.78 -23.65
N SER A 132 13.50 9.73 -22.92
CA SER A 132 12.34 9.68 -22.02
C SER A 132 12.78 9.24 -20.62
N THR A 133 12.05 9.67 -19.61
CA THR A 133 12.35 9.43 -18.20
C THR A 133 11.10 8.90 -17.48
N GLU A 134 11.30 8.24 -16.34
CA GLU A 134 10.23 7.88 -15.41
C GLU A 134 9.90 9.08 -14.53
N VAL A 135 8.60 9.27 -14.27
CA VAL A 135 8.10 10.28 -13.33
C VAL A 135 7.21 9.59 -12.32
N ASP A 136 7.51 9.78 -11.03
CA ASP A 136 6.70 9.27 -9.93
C ASP A 136 6.00 10.42 -9.23
N VAL A 137 4.69 10.30 -9.08
CA VAL A 137 3.85 11.31 -8.43
C VAL A 137 2.93 10.70 -7.40
N VAL A 138 2.55 11.49 -6.43
CA VAL A 138 1.63 11.08 -5.36
C VAL A 138 0.33 11.86 -5.50
N SER A 139 -0.80 11.17 -5.36
CA SER A 139 -2.12 11.83 -5.33
C SER A 139 -2.20 12.80 -4.14
N LYS A 140 -2.78 13.98 -4.33
CA LYS A 140 -3.03 14.95 -3.25
C LYS A 140 -3.92 14.39 -2.14
N ASP A 141 -4.81 13.45 -2.49
CA ASP A 141 -5.75 12.81 -1.57
C ASP A 141 -5.21 11.49 -0.98
N PHE A 142 -3.94 11.18 -1.24
CA PHE A 142 -3.30 9.97 -0.74
C PHE A 142 -3.31 9.94 0.79
N LYS A 143 -3.72 8.79 1.34
CA LYS A 143 -3.77 8.51 2.78
C LYS A 143 -2.97 7.25 3.10
N TYR A 144 -2.45 7.17 4.31
CA TYR A 144 -1.85 5.92 4.77
C TYR A 144 -2.89 4.80 4.79
N PRO A 145 -2.46 3.55 4.56
CA PRO A 145 -3.39 2.43 4.45
C PRO A 145 -4.17 2.25 5.75
N GLN A 146 -5.48 2.13 5.60
CA GLN A 146 -6.40 1.82 6.68
C GLN A 146 -7.22 0.59 6.35
N SER A 147 -7.48 -0.21 7.37
CA SER A 147 -8.39 -1.34 7.26
C SER A 147 -9.34 -1.39 8.45
N PHE A 148 -10.59 -1.69 8.17
CA PHE A 148 -11.58 -2.06 9.18
C PHE A 148 -11.46 -3.56 9.43
N ARG A 149 -11.32 -3.96 10.69
CA ARG A 149 -11.24 -5.38 11.08
C ARG A 149 -12.21 -5.68 12.20
N VAL A 150 -12.87 -6.82 12.10
CA VAL A 150 -13.73 -7.40 13.13
C VAL A 150 -13.24 -8.81 13.39
N ASN A 151 -13.21 -9.21 14.65
CA ASN A 151 -12.97 -10.59 15.04
C ASN A 151 -13.97 -11.02 16.12
N LEU A 152 -14.32 -12.29 16.12
CA LEU A 152 -15.11 -12.96 17.14
C LEU A 152 -14.53 -14.35 17.37
N ALA A 153 -14.29 -14.70 18.64
CA ALA A 153 -13.82 -16.01 19.02
C ALA A 153 -14.68 -16.56 20.16
N VAL A 154 -14.93 -17.86 20.10
CA VAL A 154 -15.59 -18.64 21.12
C VAL A 154 -14.64 -19.75 21.57
N GLU A 155 -14.39 -19.85 22.86
CA GLU A 155 -13.58 -20.88 23.48
C GLU A 155 -14.41 -21.65 24.47
N LYS A 156 -14.40 -22.98 24.41
CA LYS A 156 -15.18 -23.84 25.32
C LYS A 156 -14.34 -25.05 25.75
N MET A 157 -14.45 -25.35 27.04
CA MET A 157 -13.96 -26.64 27.56
C MET A 157 -14.93 -27.75 27.14
N LEU A 158 -14.41 -28.69 26.40
CA LEU A 158 -15.07 -29.92 25.96
C LEU A 158 -14.75 -31.07 26.91
N PRO A 159 -15.43 -32.23 26.82
CA PRO A 159 -15.06 -33.41 27.55
C PRO A 159 -13.59 -33.79 27.35
N PHE A 160 -13.00 -34.49 28.34
CA PHE A 160 -11.60 -34.96 28.35
C PHE A 160 -10.56 -33.82 28.43
N ASP A 161 -10.91 -32.69 29.05
CA ASP A 161 -10.07 -31.48 29.23
C ASP A 161 -9.53 -30.90 27.91
N ILE A 162 -10.30 -31.03 26.86
CA ILE A 162 -9.99 -30.45 25.55
C ILE A 162 -10.56 -29.03 25.49
N ARG A 163 -9.71 -28.05 25.20
CA ARG A 163 -10.14 -26.69 24.90
C ARG A 163 -10.38 -26.55 23.39
N GLY A 164 -11.63 -26.33 23.01
CA GLY A 164 -12.00 -26.01 21.64
C GLY A 164 -12.09 -24.48 21.45
N THR A 165 -11.51 -23.96 20.37
CA THR A 165 -11.61 -22.55 19.96
C THR A 165 -12.10 -22.46 18.53
N LEU A 166 -13.08 -21.61 18.29
CA LEU A 166 -13.52 -21.22 16.94
C LEU A 166 -13.38 -19.71 16.84
N GLU A 167 -12.63 -19.23 15.85
CA GLU A 167 -12.40 -17.80 15.62
C GLU A 167 -12.73 -17.42 14.17
N GLY A 168 -13.44 -16.32 14.00
CA GLY A 168 -13.69 -15.67 12.72
C GLY A 168 -13.06 -14.26 12.69
N ILE A 169 -12.40 -13.92 11.59
CA ILE A 169 -11.85 -12.59 11.36
C ILE A 169 -12.33 -12.10 10.00
N TYR A 170 -12.84 -10.89 9.95
CA TYR A 170 -13.15 -10.17 8.71
C TYR A 170 -12.31 -8.90 8.64
N THR A 171 -11.75 -8.62 7.47
CA THR A 171 -10.99 -7.40 7.20
C THR A 171 -11.46 -6.78 5.89
N LYS A 172 -11.79 -5.48 5.92
CA LYS A 172 -12.10 -4.66 4.74
C LYS A 172 -11.05 -3.59 4.57
N LYS A 173 -10.48 -3.50 3.36
CA LYS A 173 -9.59 -2.41 2.98
C LYS A 173 -10.38 -1.11 2.85
N MET A 174 -9.90 -0.03 3.46
CA MET A 174 -10.52 1.31 3.38
C MET A 174 -9.68 2.24 2.49
N ASN A 175 -8.37 2.29 2.75
CA ASN A 175 -7.39 3.04 1.98
C ASN A 175 -6.21 2.10 1.75
N ASP A 176 -6.29 1.21 0.77
CA ASP A 176 -5.13 0.39 0.42
C ASP A 176 -4.25 1.13 -0.58
N ILE A 177 -3.00 0.74 -0.66
CA ILE A 177 -2.04 1.34 -1.57
C ILE A 177 -2.34 0.87 -2.98
N TYR A 178 -2.36 1.82 -3.91
CA TYR A 178 -2.56 1.56 -5.32
C TYR A 178 -1.51 2.28 -6.17
N TYR A 179 -0.72 1.50 -6.90
CA TYR A 179 0.25 1.96 -7.87
C TYR A 179 -0.29 1.76 -9.28
N GLN A 180 -0.26 2.82 -10.07
CA GLN A 180 -0.73 2.78 -11.43
C GLN A 180 0.23 3.51 -12.37
N ASN A 181 0.59 2.87 -13.49
CA ASN A 181 1.21 3.61 -14.59
C ASN A 181 0.12 4.33 -15.39
N ILE A 182 0.04 5.64 -15.24
CA ILE A 182 -0.97 6.49 -15.91
C ILE A 182 -0.53 7.01 -17.28
N ASN A 183 0.66 6.59 -17.76
CA ASN A 183 1.12 6.87 -19.12
C ASN A 183 0.65 5.81 -20.13
N ILE A 184 -0.17 4.84 -19.70
CA ILE A 184 -0.75 3.82 -20.56
C ILE A 184 -2.26 3.73 -20.30
N GLU A 185 -3.02 3.37 -21.33
CA GLU A 185 -4.45 3.13 -21.24
C GLU A 185 -4.78 1.71 -21.67
N GLU A 186 -5.87 1.18 -21.17
CA GLU A 186 -6.39 -0.10 -21.63
C GLU A 186 -6.79 0.00 -23.11
N SER A 187 -6.34 -0.96 -23.90
CA SER A 187 -6.62 -0.99 -25.35
C SER A 187 -8.05 -1.41 -25.71
N GLY A 188 -8.87 -1.73 -24.71
CA GLY A 188 -10.18 -2.36 -24.87
C GLY A 188 -10.12 -3.84 -25.29
N LYS A 189 -8.92 -4.37 -25.47
CA LYS A 189 -8.69 -5.78 -25.82
C LYS A 189 -8.29 -6.56 -24.56
N MET A 190 -8.66 -7.82 -24.52
CA MET A 190 -8.24 -8.74 -23.47
C MET A 190 -7.29 -9.79 -23.99
N LEU A 191 -6.41 -10.28 -23.13
CA LEU A 191 -5.60 -11.45 -23.44
C LEU A 191 -6.53 -12.67 -23.53
N ASN A 192 -6.73 -13.16 -24.74
CA ASN A 192 -7.63 -14.29 -24.98
C ASN A 192 -6.84 -15.60 -24.95
N ASN A 193 -6.30 -15.95 -23.80
CA ASN A 193 -5.54 -17.17 -23.59
C ASN A 193 -6.17 -17.99 -22.46
N PHE A 194 -6.89 -19.07 -22.78
CA PHE A 194 -7.51 -20.00 -21.85
C PHE A 194 -8.34 -19.32 -20.74
N LYS A 195 -7.78 -19.25 -19.52
CA LYS A 195 -8.44 -18.68 -18.33
C LYS A 195 -7.98 -17.27 -18.02
N ASP A 196 -6.93 -16.78 -18.70
CA ASP A 196 -6.38 -15.44 -18.47
C ASP A 196 -7.10 -14.44 -19.39
N LYS A 197 -7.87 -13.56 -18.76
CA LYS A 197 -8.63 -12.48 -19.41
C LYS A 197 -8.16 -11.10 -18.94
N ARG A 198 -6.87 -10.95 -18.72
CA ARG A 198 -6.32 -9.64 -18.35
C ARG A 198 -6.48 -8.64 -19.48
N PRO A 199 -6.77 -7.36 -19.16
CA PRO A 199 -6.78 -6.31 -20.16
C PRO A 199 -5.39 -6.12 -20.77
N LEU A 200 -5.36 -5.86 -22.07
CA LEU A 200 -4.15 -5.44 -22.78
C LEU A 200 -4.08 -3.92 -22.80
N TYR A 201 -2.89 -3.41 -22.56
CA TYR A 201 -2.63 -1.99 -22.61
C TYR A 201 -2.14 -1.57 -24.00
N GLY A 202 -2.46 -0.34 -24.37
CA GLY A 202 -1.99 0.30 -25.60
C GLY A 202 -0.57 0.86 -25.48
N PRO A 203 -0.12 1.60 -26.50
CA PRO A 203 1.13 2.33 -26.43
C PRO A 203 1.08 3.42 -25.36
N SER A 204 2.23 4.00 -25.04
CA SER A 204 2.31 5.14 -24.12
C SER A 204 1.51 6.32 -24.66
N ILE A 205 0.78 6.99 -23.75
CA ILE A 205 0.02 8.23 -24.04
C ILE A 205 0.99 9.35 -24.46
N SER A 206 2.12 9.45 -23.73
CA SER A 206 3.21 10.37 -24.08
C SER A 206 4.51 9.62 -24.25
N SER A 207 5.23 9.89 -25.33
CA SER A 207 6.58 9.38 -25.60
C SER A 207 7.66 10.09 -24.77
N ASP A 208 7.33 11.19 -24.12
CA ASP A 208 8.25 11.94 -23.25
C ASP A 208 8.61 11.18 -21.98
N TYR A 209 7.78 10.22 -21.59
CA TYR A 209 7.94 9.44 -20.35
C TYR A 209 7.99 7.95 -20.67
N THR A 210 8.95 7.24 -20.05
CA THR A 210 8.96 5.76 -20.07
C THR A 210 7.81 5.20 -19.27
N SER A 211 7.49 5.86 -18.15
CA SER A 211 6.35 5.58 -17.28
C SER A 211 6.00 6.83 -16.46
N VAL A 212 4.75 6.95 -16.09
CA VAL A 212 4.29 7.90 -15.08
C VAL A 212 3.59 7.09 -14.00
N ILE A 213 4.24 6.94 -12.86
CA ILE A 213 3.74 6.11 -11.76
C ILE A 213 2.99 7.01 -10.76
N LEU A 214 1.70 6.76 -10.63
CA LEU A 214 0.86 7.43 -9.65
C LEU A 214 0.69 6.55 -8.41
N LEU A 215 1.10 7.06 -7.26
CA LEU A 215 0.78 6.50 -5.95
C LEU A 215 -0.55 7.07 -5.46
N SER A 216 -1.53 6.22 -5.25
CA SER A 216 -2.88 6.58 -4.82
C SER A 216 -3.46 5.55 -3.86
N ASN A 217 -4.75 5.62 -3.57
CA ASN A 217 -5.45 4.64 -2.76
C ASN A 217 -6.58 3.95 -3.51
N THR A 218 -6.91 2.76 -3.05
CA THR A 218 -8.12 2.02 -3.40
C THR A 218 -8.84 1.57 -2.13
N ASN A 219 -10.15 1.42 -2.19
CA ASN A 219 -10.96 0.81 -1.14
C ASN A 219 -11.37 -0.62 -1.46
N GLU A 220 -10.83 -1.18 -2.51
CA GLU A 220 -11.11 -2.53 -2.94
C GLU A 220 -10.39 -3.56 -2.08
N GLY A 221 -10.97 -4.72 -2.00
CA GLY A 221 -10.40 -5.84 -1.28
C GLY A 221 -10.97 -6.05 0.12
N TYR A 222 -11.14 -7.31 0.44
CA TYR A 222 -11.52 -7.80 1.76
C TYR A 222 -10.91 -9.19 1.95
N SER A 223 -10.87 -9.63 3.18
CA SER A 223 -10.51 -11.00 3.54
C SER A 223 -11.32 -11.48 4.72
N TYR A 224 -11.51 -12.78 4.77
CA TYR A 224 -12.06 -13.46 5.94
C TYR A 224 -11.19 -14.66 6.26
N ASN A 225 -11.12 -14.98 7.54
CA ASN A 225 -10.42 -16.16 8.05
C ASN A 225 -11.32 -16.82 9.08
N VAL A 226 -11.40 -18.13 9.05
CA VAL A 226 -12.06 -18.95 10.07
C VAL A 226 -11.05 -19.99 10.55
N THR A 227 -10.82 -20.02 11.86
CA THR A 227 -9.85 -20.93 12.50
C THR A 227 -10.55 -21.77 13.55
N GLY A 228 -10.40 -23.08 13.45
CA GLY A 228 -10.76 -24.04 14.50
C GLY A 228 -9.48 -24.59 15.17
N LYS A 229 -9.46 -24.63 16.49
CA LYS A 229 -8.31 -25.12 17.27
C LYS A 229 -8.80 -26.05 18.39
N LEU A 230 -8.09 -27.13 18.61
CA LEU A 230 -8.29 -28.04 19.75
C LEU A 230 -6.95 -28.15 20.51
N GLU A 231 -7.00 -27.96 21.80
CA GLU A 231 -5.84 -28.06 22.70
C GLU A 231 -6.16 -29.00 23.86
N LYS A 232 -5.22 -29.90 24.20
CA LYS A 232 -5.26 -30.73 25.38
C LYS A 232 -3.94 -30.62 26.12
N SER A 233 -4.01 -30.35 27.42
CA SER A 233 -2.84 -30.44 28.30
C SER A 233 -2.78 -31.86 28.83
N PHE A 234 -1.59 -32.45 28.84
CA PHE A 234 -1.31 -33.79 29.37
C PHE A 234 -0.58 -33.70 30.69
#